data_6b7c9b6a52ccfd71c9f0fa3bcb846515
#
_entry.id   6b7c9b6a52ccfd71c9f0fa3bcb846515
#
_cell.length_a   1.000
_cell.length_b   1.000
_cell.length_c   1.000
_cell.angle_alpha   90.00
_cell.angle_beta   90.00
_cell.angle_gamma   90.00
#
_symmetry.space_group_name_H-M   'P 1'
#
loop_
_entity.id
_entity.type
_entity.pdbx_description
1 polymer ?
#
loop_
_entity_poly.entity_id
_entity_poly.type
_entity_poly.pdbx_seq_one_letter_code
_entity_poly.pdbx_strand_id
1 'polypeptide(L)'
;MPVIAVENLKYRYPNTESLALDGLSFTVEKGEFIGIVGENGAGKSTLSQALIGLVPQFYKGAYGGRVLIEDLPAETTPISELCCKVGLVFQNPFNQLSGAKDNVYEEVAFGMQNLGVPREEMHRRAEEALKLLDIWQYRDRNPFDLSGGQMQRVAIASVLVMNPDILVLDEPTSQLDPQGSEEVFRTVDKLARSGITILMIEQKIEKIAAYCDRILLLHKGRQIAFDTPQKIFSRTDLEELGVQPPAFTRICRALGAALPDGSYPVTAEEAAG
;
A
#
# COMPACT_ATOMS: atom_id res chain seq x y z
N MET A 1 -4.00 0.19 -20.30
CA MET A 1 -2.72 0.95 -20.13
C MET A 1 -2.39 0.91 -18.65
N PRO A 2 -1.16 0.64 -18.27
CA PRO A 2 -0.79 0.61 -16.87
C PRO A 2 -1.08 1.97 -16.20
N VAL A 3 -1.60 1.93 -14.98
CA VAL A 3 -1.80 3.14 -14.17
C VAL A 3 -0.55 3.53 -13.39
N ILE A 4 0.39 2.58 -13.23
CA ILE A 4 1.74 2.83 -12.71
C ILE A 4 2.74 2.18 -13.65
N ALA A 5 3.75 2.93 -14.07
CA ALA A 5 4.92 2.40 -14.76
C ALA A 5 6.20 2.89 -14.06
N VAL A 6 7.03 1.96 -13.65
CA VAL A 6 8.33 2.21 -13.03
C VAL A 6 9.41 1.70 -13.98
N GLU A 7 10.36 2.57 -14.36
CA GLU A 7 11.38 2.29 -15.36
C GLU A 7 12.78 2.57 -14.80
N ASN A 8 13.54 1.52 -14.53
CA ASN A 8 14.92 1.58 -14.03
C ASN A 8 15.10 2.57 -12.85
N LEU A 9 14.13 2.58 -11.92
CA LEU A 9 14.11 3.50 -10.79
C LEU A 9 15.29 3.23 -9.87
N LYS A 10 16.10 4.28 -9.64
CA LYS A 10 17.23 4.29 -8.72
C LYS A 10 17.11 5.48 -7.78
N TYR A 11 17.39 5.25 -6.52
CA TYR A 11 17.40 6.35 -5.56
C TYR A 11 18.38 6.11 -4.42
N ARG A 12 19.06 7.19 -4.03
CA ARG A 12 19.98 7.23 -2.89
C ARG A 12 19.69 8.46 -2.04
N TYR A 13 19.45 8.24 -0.76
CA TYR A 13 19.27 9.34 0.20
C TYR A 13 20.52 10.23 0.30
N PRO A 14 20.35 11.52 0.66
CA PRO A 14 21.49 12.38 0.96
C PRO A 14 22.37 11.76 2.08
N ASN A 15 23.68 11.95 1.96
CA ASN A 15 24.68 11.49 2.95
C ASN A 15 24.72 9.96 3.19
N THR A 16 24.19 9.16 2.24
CA THR A 16 24.35 7.69 2.24
C THR A 16 25.20 7.25 1.05
N GLU A 17 25.91 6.12 1.19
CA GLU A 17 26.71 5.55 0.11
C GLU A 17 25.92 4.54 -0.73
N SER A 18 24.97 3.83 -0.11
CA SER A 18 24.20 2.78 -0.76
C SER A 18 22.93 3.31 -1.42
N LEU A 19 22.53 2.67 -2.53
CA LEU A 19 21.23 2.90 -3.16
C LEU A 19 20.13 2.29 -2.28
N ALA A 20 19.08 3.08 -2.01
CA ALA A 20 17.86 2.59 -1.37
C ALA A 20 16.94 1.87 -2.39
N LEU A 21 17.01 2.29 -3.65
CA LEU A 21 16.38 1.61 -4.81
C LEU A 21 17.43 1.49 -5.91
N ASP A 22 17.54 0.31 -6.53
CA ASP A 22 18.56 -0.01 -7.52
C ASP A 22 17.97 -0.72 -8.75
N GLY A 23 17.40 0.06 -9.67
CA GLY A 23 16.99 -0.41 -10.97
C GLY A 23 15.65 -1.16 -11.02
N LEU A 24 14.65 -0.71 -10.24
CA LEU A 24 13.32 -1.31 -10.26
C LEU A 24 12.61 -0.99 -11.58
N SER A 25 11.95 -2.02 -12.16
CA SER A 25 11.15 -1.86 -13.39
C SER A 25 9.93 -2.79 -13.34
N PHE A 26 8.74 -2.22 -13.27
CA PHE A 26 7.46 -2.97 -13.27
C PHE A 26 6.30 -2.07 -13.70
N THR A 27 5.18 -2.70 -14.02
CA THR A 27 3.93 -2.00 -14.35
C THR A 27 2.77 -2.56 -13.55
N VAL A 28 1.79 -1.70 -13.22
CA VAL A 28 0.56 -2.07 -12.53
C VAL A 28 -0.62 -1.62 -13.39
N GLU A 29 -1.55 -2.53 -13.63
CA GLU A 29 -2.78 -2.25 -14.36
C GLU A 29 -3.87 -1.71 -13.41
N LYS A 30 -4.87 -1.04 -13.98
CA LYS A 30 -5.98 -0.48 -13.18
C LYS A 30 -6.77 -1.58 -12.48
N GLY A 31 -7.01 -1.40 -11.19
CA GLY A 31 -7.78 -2.32 -10.36
C GLY A 31 -6.97 -3.51 -9.82
N GLU A 32 -5.67 -3.62 -10.13
CA GLU A 32 -4.83 -4.66 -9.52
C GLU A 32 -4.57 -4.37 -8.03
N PHE A 33 -4.52 -5.44 -7.24
CA PHE A 33 -4.04 -5.42 -5.86
C PHE A 33 -2.64 -6.02 -5.77
N ILE A 34 -1.64 -5.18 -5.58
CA ILE A 34 -0.22 -5.56 -5.53
C ILE A 34 0.27 -5.62 -4.09
N GLY A 35 0.83 -6.75 -3.68
CA GLY A 35 1.58 -6.89 -2.45
C GLY A 35 3.06 -6.54 -2.66
N ILE A 36 3.67 -5.79 -1.73
CA ILE A 36 5.10 -5.50 -1.75
C ILE A 36 5.73 -6.14 -0.51
N VAL A 37 6.61 -7.11 -0.72
CA VAL A 37 7.25 -7.89 0.35
C VAL A 37 8.77 -7.82 0.27
N GLY A 38 9.42 -8.06 1.39
CA GLY A 38 10.89 -8.06 1.51
C GLY A 38 11.32 -7.73 2.94
N GLU A 39 12.58 -7.96 3.26
CA GLU A 39 13.15 -7.68 4.58
C GLU A 39 13.07 -6.18 4.95
N ASN A 40 13.29 -5.87 6.23
CA ASN A 40 13.41 -4.48 6.67
C ASN A 40 14.64 -3.84 6.00
N GLY A 41 14.46 -2.61 5.48
CA GLY A 41 15.49 -1.95 4.69
C GLY A 41 15.57 -2.37 3.22
N ALA A 42 14.69 -3.24 2.72
CA ALA A 42 14.66 -3.65 1.31
C ALA A 42 14.25 -2.53 0.32
N GLY A 43 13.87 -1.34 0.81
CA GLY A 43 13.48 -0.21 -0.03
C GLY A 43 11.97 -0.01 -0.19
N LYS A 44 11.14 -0.80 0.50
CA LYS A 44 9.67 -0.78 0.35
C LYS A 44 9.05 0.61 0.57
N SER A 45 9.31 1.25 1.73
CA SER A 45 8.79 2.60 2.03
C SER A 45 9.41 3.68 1.13
N THR A 46 10.64 3.49 0.66
CA THR A 46 11.24 4.40 -0.32
C THR A 46 10.51 4.31 -1.66
N LEU A 47 10.11 3.10 -2.07
CA LEU A 47 9.30 2.91 -3.27
C LEU A 47 7.92 3.59 -3.12
N SER A 48 7.22 3.41 -1.97
CA SER A 48 5.93 4.08 -1.75
C SER A 48 6.05 5.60 -1.83
N GLN A 49 7.12 6.17 -1.28
CA GLN A 49 7.41 7.60 -1.36
C GLN A 49 7.73 8.07 -2.78
N ALA A 50 8.38 7.22 -3.61
CA ALA A 50 8.65 7.55 -5.01
C ALA A 50 7.37 7.57 -5.85
N LEU A 51 6.42 6.67 -5.59
CA LEU A 51 5.13 6.60 -6.29
C LEU A 51 4.28 7.86 -6.11
N ILE A 52 4.39 8.55 -4.96
CA ILE A 52 3.65 9.78 -4.67
C ILE A 52 4.48 11.05 -4.87
N GLY A 53 5.68 10.94 -5.43
CA GLY A 53 6.57 12.06 -5.71
C GLY A 53 7.30 12.66 -4.51
N LEU A 54 7.16 12.14 -3.29
CA LEU A 54 7.94 12.59 -2.13
C LEU A 54 9.45 12.38 -2.35
N VAL A 55 9.81 11.33 -3.05
CA VAL A 55 11.14 11.07 -3.58
C VAL A 55 11.10 11.37 -5.09
N PRO A 56 11.88 12.30 -5.61
CA PRO A 56 12.93 13.09 -4.97
C PRO A 56 12.48 14.51 -4.55
N GLN A 57 11.19 14.87 -4.69
CA GLN A 57 10.75 16.26 -4.56
C GLN A 57 10.92 16.80 -3.13
N PHE A 58 10.51 16.03 -2.11
CA PHE A 58 10.65 16.38 -0.69
C PHE A 58 11.94 15.80 -0.11
N TYR A 59 12.14 14.48 -0.18
CA TYR A 59 13.37 13.82 0.20
C TYR A 59 14.39 13.96 -0.92
N LYS A 60 15.22 15.00 -0.84
CA LYS A 60 16.27 15.24 -1.83
C LYS A 60 17.28 14.11 -1.83
N GLY A 61 17.85 13.81 -3.00
CA GLY A 61 18.84 12.74 -3.15
C GLY A 61 19.23 12.53 -4.61
N ALA A 62 20.04 11.52 -4.86
CA ALA A 62 20.38 11.12 -6.22
C ALA A 62 19.24 10.24 -6.77
N TYR A 63 18.59 10.67 -7.82
CA TYR A 63 17.45 10.01 -8.46
C TYR A 63 17.79 9.66 -9.92
N GLY A 64 17.36 8.50 -10.37
CA GLY A 64 17.51 8.03 -11.75
C GLY A 64 16.38 7.11 -12.14
N GLY A 65 16.15 6.99 -13.44
CA GLY A 65 15.00 6.28 -13.97
C GLY A 65 13.73 7.14 -13.96
N ARG A 66 12.56 6.51 -13.98
CA ARG A 66 11.27 7.19 -14.11
C ARG A 66 10.16 6.47 -13.37
N VAL A 67 9.22 7.24 -12.83
CA VAL A 67 7.95 6.76 -12.28
C VAL A 67 6.82 7.51 -12.95
N LEU A 68 5.90 6.80 -13.58
CA LEU A 68 4.71 7.37 -14.22
C LEU A 68 3.47 6.93 -13.43
N ILE A 69 2.64 7.90 -13.05
CA ILE A 69 1.32 7.73 -12.46
C ILE A 69 0.30 8.25 -13.47
N GLU A 70 -0.46 7.37 -14.13
CA GLU A 70 -1.37 7.76 -15.23
C GLU A 70 -0.70 8.69 -16.25
N ASP A 71 0.48 8.33 -16.71
CA ASP A 71 1.34 9.11 -17.63
C ASP A 71 1.97 10.40 -17.04
N LEU A 72 1.70 10.76 -15.79
CA LEU A 72 2.32 11.87 -15.09
C LEU A 72 3.65 11.44 -14.45
N PRO A 73 4.78 12.12 -14.77
CA PRO A 73 6.06 11.78 -14.15
C PRO A 73 6.10 12.25 -12.69
N ALA A 74 6.15 11.30 -11.75
CA ALA A 74 6.05 11.57 -10.32
C ALA A 74 7.20 12.46 -9.79
N GLU A 75 8.36 12.41 -10.41
CA GLU A 75 9.54 13.19 -10.02
C GLU A 75 9.43 14.69 -10.32
N THR A 76 8.53 15.09 -11.22
CA THR A 76 8.38 16.51 -11.64
C THR A 76 6.96 17.06 -11.50
N THR A 77 5.94 16.20 -11.46
CA THR A 77 4.56 16.63 -11.28
C THR A 77 4.35 17.13 -9.85
N PRO A 78 3.74 18.30 -9.64
CA PRO A 78 3.49 18.83 -8.30
C PRO A 78 2.78 17.81 -7.39
N ILE A 79 3.21 17.68 -6.13
CA ILE A 79 2.60 16.73 -5.17
C ILE A 79 1.10 17.04 -4.97
N SER A 80 0.69 18.31 -5.05
CA SER A 80 -0.72 18.73 -5.00
C SER A 80 -1.59 18.18 -6.14
N GLU A 81 -0.99 17.86 -7.27
CA GLU A 81 -1.67 17.20 -8.40
C GLU A 81 -1.63 15.69 -8.23
N LEU A 82 -0.47 15.13 -7.87
CA LEU A 82 -0.29 13.69 -7.67
C LEU A 82 -1.20 13.14 -6.55
N CYS A 83 -1.42 13.90 -5.46
CA CYS A 83 -2.26 13.45 -4.34
C CYS A 83 -3.74 13.23 -4.69
N CYS A 84 -4.20 13.76 -5.84
CA CYS A 84 -5.52 13.49 -6.40
C CYS A 84 -5.55 12.21 -7.28
N LYS A 85 -4.38 11.62 -7.58
CA LYS A 85 -4.23 10.41 -8.39
C LYS A 85 -3.80 9.22 -7.56
N VAL A 86 -2.84 9.43 -6.68
CA VAL A 86 -2.27 8.41 -5.81
C VAL A 86 -2.23 8.90 -4.37
N GLY A 87 -2.90 8.16 -3.50
CA GLY A 87 -2.90 8.42 -2.06
C GLY A 87 -1.92 7.50 -1.33
N LEU A 88 -1.25 8.02 -0.30
CA LEU A 88 -0.39 7.23 0.58
C LEU A 88 -0.96 7.22 2.00
N VAL A 89 -1.08 6.02 2.56
CA VAL A 89 -1.37 5.79 3.98
C VAL A 89 -0.08 5.33 4.65
N PHE A 90 0.36 6.10 5.65
CA PHE A 90 1.58 5.81 6.40
C PHE A 90 1.40 4.68 7.41
N GLN A 91 2.50 4.04 7.78
CA GLN A 91 2.56 2.99 8.79
C GLN A 91 1.96 3.41 10.14
N ASN A 92 2.25 4.63 10.57
CA ASN A 92 1.74 5.18 11.83
C ASN A 92 0.65 6.22 11.55
N PRO A 93 -0.63 5.96 11.90
CA PRO A 93 -1.72 6.91 11.67
C PRO A 93 -1.54 8.24 12.40
N PHE A 94 -0.81 8.28 13.53
CA PHE A 94 -0.47 9.53 14.24
C PHE A 94 0.35 10.50 13.37
N ASN A 95 1.15 10.00 12.44
CA ASN A 95 1.93 10.84 11.54
C ASN A 95 1.11 11.37 10.35
N GLN A 96 -0.07 10.81 10.13
CA GLN A 96 -0.93 11.17 9.01
C GLN A 96 -2.01 12.17 9.40
N LEU A 97 -2.58 12.01 10.58
CA LEU A 97 -3.62 12.90 11.08
C LEU A 97 -3.02 14.28 11.38
N SER A 98 -3.70 15.34 10.95
CA SER A 98 -3.19 16.71 11.08
C SER A 98 -3.15 17.18 12.52
N GLY A 99 -4.03 16.66 13.38
CA GLY A 99 -4.23 17.09 14.75
C GLY A 99 -4.78 18.52 14.87
N ALA A 100 -5.17 19.14 13.75
CA ALA A 100 -5.70 20.48 13.70
C ALA A 100 -7.22 20.53 13.89
N LYS A 101 -7.87 19.38 13.97
CA LYS A 101 -9.33 19.24 14.05
C LYS A 101 -9.74 18.45 15.28
N ASP A 102 -10.86 18.86 15.88
CA ASP A 102 -11.33 18.30 17.13
C ASP A 102 -12.14 17.00 16.97
N ASN A 103 -12.57 16.69 15.75
CA ASN A 103 -13.35 15.49 15.47
C ASN A 103 -12.96 14.80 14.17
N VAL A 104 -13.31 13.51 14.07
CA VAL A 104 -13.00 12.64 12.93
C VAL A 104 -13.53 13.20 11.63
N TYR A 105 -14.75 13.73 11.63
CA TYR A 105 -15.37 14.25 10.42
C TYR A 105 -14.57 15.42 9.82
N GLU A 106 -14.21 16.39 10.66
CA GLU A 106 -13.42 17.54 10.22
C GLU A 106 -11.99 17.17 9.83
N GLU A 107 -11.39 16.21 10.55
CA GLU A 107 -10.05 15.70 10.23
C GLU A 107 -10.05 15.03 8.84
N VAL A 108 -11.04 14.18 8.53
CA VAL A 108 -11.19 13.55 7.22
C VAL A 108 -11.43 14.59 6.11
N ALA A 109 -12.23 15.62 6.38
CA ALA A 109 -12.51 16.68 5.41
C ALA A 109 -11.35 17.67 5.20
N PHE A 110 -10.34 17.66 6.07
CA PHE A 110 -9.27 18.68 6.10
C PHE A 110 -8.48 18.78 4.79
N GLY A 111 -8.10 17.64 4.21
CA GLY A 111 -7.40 17.62 2.91
C GLY A 111 -8.20 18.27 1.79
N MET A 112 -9.50 17.98 1.72
CA MET A 112 -10.40 18.58 0.74
C MET A 112 -10.56 20.10 0.92
N GLN A 113 -10.56 20.59 2.16
CA GLN A 113 -10.57 22.03 2.44
C GLN A 113 -9.36 22.74 1.84
N ASN A 114 -8.16 22.14 1.97
CA ASN A 114 -6.92 22.69 1.44
C ASN A 114 -6.90 22.74 -0.09
N LEU A 115 -7.64 21.85 -0.76
CA LEU A 115 -7.80 21.83 -2.22
C LEU A 115 -8.98 22.70 -2.71
N GLY A 116 -9.72 23.36 -1.81
CA GLY A 116 -10.85 24.22 -2.18
C GLY A 116 -12.07 23.46 -2.71
N VAL A 117 -12.25 22.20 -2.31
CA VAL A 117 -13.43 21.40 -2.70
C VAL A 117 -14.70 22.09 -2.13
N PRO A 118 -15.80 22.21 -2.91
CA PRO A 118 -17.05 22.79 -2.43
C PRO A 118 -17.61 22.07 -1.21
N ARG A 119 -18.21 22.83 -0.28
CA ARG A 119 -18.67 22.32 1.03
C ARG A 119 -19.64 21.14 0.91
N GLU A 120 -20.58 21.20 0.00
CA GLU A 120 -21.57 20.12 -0.22
C GLU A 120 -20.88 18.82 -0.68
N GLU A 121 -19.89 18.94 -1.57
CA GLU A 121 -19.10 17.80 -2.04
C GLU A 121 -18.20 17.25 -0.95
N MET A 122 -17.60 18.09 -0.10
CA MET A 122 -16.85 17.63 1.07
C MET A 122 -17.74 16.80 2.00
N HIS A 123 -18.96 17.29 2.29
CA HIS A 123 -19.92 16.55 3.13
C HIS A 123 -20.24 15.18 2.54
N ARG A 124 -20.57 15.14 1.27
CA ARG A 124 -20.92 13.90 0.58
C ARG A 124 -19.77 12.88 0.64
N ARG A 125 -18.56 13.30 0.25
CA ARG A 125 -17.38 12.41 0.23
C ARG A 125 -16.96 11.95 1.63
N ALA A 126 -16.97 12.84 2.63
CA ALA A 126 -16.62 12.48 3.99
C ALA A 126 -17.62 11.47 4.57
N GLU A 127 -18.93 11.68 4.38
CA GLU A 127 -19.97 10.75 4.82
C GLU A 127 -19.83 9.38 4.15
N GLU A 128 -19.66 9.35 2.82
CA GLU A 128 -19.47 8.12 2.06
C GLU A 128 -18.23 7.34 2.52
N ALA A 129 -17.08 8.01 2.67
CA ALA A 129 -15.84 7.39 3.12
C ALA A 129 -15.97 6.83 4.54
N LEU A 130 -16.51 7.61 5.48
CA LEU A 130 -16.68 7.19 6.87
C LEU A 130 -17.65 5.99 7.00
N LYS A 131 -18.71 5.95 6.18
CA LYS A 131 -19.63 4.80 6.12
C LYS A 131 -18.97 3.57 5.51
N LEU A 132 -18.26 3.73 4.39
CA LEU A 132 -17.56 2.63 3.71
C LEU A 132 -16.55 1.94 4.64
N LEU A 133 -15.89 2.73 5.49
CA LEU A 133 -14.87 2.27 6.41
C LEU A 133 -15.41 1.86 7.79
N ASP A 134 -16.74 1.83 7.99
CA ASP A 134 -17.42 1.46 9.24
C ASP A 134 -16.95 2.30 10.46
N ILE A 135 -16.78 3.62 10.25
CA ILE A 135 -16.36 4.58 11.29
C ILE A 135 -17.27 5.81 11.40
N TRP A 136 -18.39 5.84 10.68
CA TRP A 136 -19.36 6.95 10.73
C TRP A 136 -19.87 7.25 12.14
N GLN A 137 -20.07 6.23 12.97
CA GLN A 137 -20.53 6.35 14.36
C GLN A 137 -19.53 7.10 15.26
N TYR A 138 -18.29 7.26 14.83
CA TYR A 138 -17.22 7.94 15.57
C TYR A 138 -16.96 9.36 15.04
N ARG A 139 -17.72 9.87 14.07
CA ARG A 139 -17.48 11.13 13.36
C ARG A 139 -17.33 12.36 14.25
N ASP A 140 -18.03 12.35 15.41
CA ASP A 140 -18.04 13.46 16.37
C ASP A 140 -17.00 13.27 17.50
N ARG A 141 -16.20 12.17 17.49
CA ARG A 141 -15.16 11.91 18.48
C ARG A 141 -13.84 12.52 18.05
N ASN A 142 -12.99 12.81 19.04
CA ASN A 142 -11.61 13.17 18.75
C ASN A 142 -10.90 11.97 18.11
N PRO A 143 -10.15 12.15 16.99
CA PRO A 143 -9.44 11.05 16.32
C PRO A 143 -8.46 10.32 17.23
N PHE A 144 -7.85 11.02 18.19
CA PHE A 144 -6.84 10.46 19.10
C PHE A 144 -7.44 9.67 20.28
N ASP A 145 -8.76 9.74 20.48
CA ASP A 145 -9.49 8.93 21.47
C ASP A 145 -9.96 7.57 20.90
N LEU A 146 -9.61 7.27 19.66
CA LEU A 146 -9.99 6.04 18.96
C LEU A 146 -8.98 4.91 19.23
N SER A 147 -9.43 3.65 19.06
CA SER A 147 -8.51 2.51 19.01
C SER A 147 -7.57 2.62 17.79
N GLY A 148 -6.42 1.94 17.85
CA GLY A 148 -5.45 1.95 16.74
C GLY A 148 -6.08 1.57 15.39
N GLY A 149 -6.91 0.51 15.35
CA GLY A 149 -7.60 0.09 14.13
C GLY A 149 -8.66 1.11 13.64
N GLN A 150 -9.37 1.77 14.56
CA GLN A 150 -10.29 2.85 14.21
C GLN A 150 -9.53 4.06 13.67
N MET A 151 -8.44 4.47 14.32
CA MET A 151 -7.59 5.58 13.89
C MET A 151 -6.96 5.29 12.52
N GLN A 152 -6.52 4.06 12.26
CA GLN A 152 -6.00 3.66 10.94
C GLN A 152 -7.07 3.80 9.85
N ARG A 153 -8.32 3.43 10.15
CA ARG A 153 -9.43 3.63 9.21
C ARG A 153 -9.74 5.11 8.98
N VAL A 154 -9.58 5.97 9.99
CA VAL A 154 -9.67 7.44 9.82
C VAL A 154 -8.54 7.93 8.89
N ALA A 155 -7.31 7.44 9.07
CA ALA A 155 -6.19 7.76 8.20
C ALA A 155 -6.44 7.31 6.75
N ILE A 156 -7.02 6.13 6.54
CA ILE A 156 -7.45 5.68 5.20
C ILE A 156 -8.56 6.59 4.65
N ALA A 157 -9.55 6.96 5.47
CA ALA A 157 -10.64 7.86 5.07
C ALA A 157 -10.11 9.22 4.61
N SER A 158 -9.15 9.81 5.32
CA SER A 158 -8.57 11.12 4.98
C SER A 158 -7.85 11.15 3.64
N VAL A 159 -7.37 9.99 3.17
CA VAL A 159 -6.81 9.82 1.82
C VAL A 159 -7.92 9.56 0.80
N LEU A 160 -8.85 8.66 1.13
CA LEU A 160 -9.91 8.22 0.23
C LEU A 160 -10.84 9.36 -0.24
N VAL A 161 -11.11 10.34 0.63
CA VAL A 161 -11.95 11.51 0.28
C VAL A 161 -11.36 12.38 -0.81
N MET A 162 -10.05 12.27 -1.08
CA MET A 162 -9.37 12.92 -2.20
C MET A 162 -9.72 12.26 -3.54
N ASN A 163 -10.40 11.10 -3.50
CA ASN A 163 -10.83 10.30 -4.64
C ASN A 163 -9.68 9.83 -5.54
N PRO A 164 -8.62 9.22 -4.97
CA PRO A 164 -7.50 8.73 -5.76
C PRO A 164 -7.89 7.46 -6.53
N ASP A 165 -7.33 7.27 -7.73
CA ASP A 165 -7.43 6.03 -8.50
C ASP A 165 -6.50 4.93 -7.98
N ILE A 166 -5.46 5.31 -7.24
CA ILE A 166 -4.41 4.44 -6.71
C ILE A 166 -4.25 4.70 -5.21
N LEU A 167 -4.22 3.64 -4.40
CA LEU A 167 -3.98 3.70 -2.97
C LEU A 167 -2.72 2.90 -2.60
N VAL A 168 -1.74 3.58 -2.04
CA VAL A 168 -0.52 2.97 -1.50
C VAL A 168 -0.64 2.90 0.02
N LEU A 169 -0.43 1.72 0.60
CA LEU A 169 -0.53 1.46 2.04
C LEU A 169 0.83 0.95 2.54
N ASP A 170 1.49 1.71 3.40
CA ASP A 170 2.79 1.35 3.95
C ASP A 170 2.63 0.74 5.35
N GLU A 171 2.63 -0.59 5.45
CA GLU A 171 2.47 -1.39 6.67
C GLU A 171 1.27 -0.95 7.55
N PRO A 172 0.05 -0.82 7.01
CA PRO A 172 -1.08 -0.21 7.71
C PRO A 172 -1.56 -1.02 8.91
N THR A 173 -1.08 -2.24 9.10
CA THR A 173 -1.51 -3.10 10.22
C THR A 173 -0.40 -3.44 11.22
N SER A 174 0.79 -2.87 11.07
CA SER A 174 1.98 -3.21 11.87
C SER A 174 1.83 -2.91 13.37
N GLN A 175 1.04 -1.90 13.73
CA GLN A 175 0.82 -1.45 15.12
C GLN A 175 -0.54 -1.88 15.70
N LEU A 176 -1.26 -2.77 14.99
CA LEU A 176 -2.60 -3.17 15.36
C LEU A 176 -2.62 -4.58 15.99
N ASP A 177 -3.56 -4.77 16.90
CA ASP A 177 -3.92 -6.08 17.39
C ASP A 177 -4.52 -6.95 16.26
N PRO A 178 -4.67 -8.26 16.46
CA PRO A 178 -5.20 -9.15 15.42
C PRO A 178 -6.58 -8.74 14.91
N GLN A 179 -7.46 -8.24 15.78
CA GLN A 179 -8.81 -7.83 15.40
C GLN A 179 -8.78 -6.56 14.56
N GLY A 180 -8.07 -5.52 14.99
CA GLY A 180 -7.92 -4.26 14.24
C GLY A 180 -7.25 -4.50 12.89
N SER A 181 -6.27 -5.41 12.84
CA SER A 181 -5.64 -5.82 11.60
C SER A 181 -6.64 -6.44 10.61
N GLU A 182 -7.46 -7.38 11.09
CA GLU A 182 -8.49 -8.01 10.26
C GLU A 182 -9.50 -7.00 9.72
N GLU A 183 -9.92 -6.04 10.55
CA GLU A 183 -10.83 -4.97 10.14
C GLU A 183 -10.23 -4.07 9.04
N VAL A 184 -8.93 -3.76 9.13
CA VAL A 184 -8.23 -2.99 8.08
C VAL A 184 -8.13 -3.80 6.79
N PHE A 185 -7.75 -5.09 6.83
CA PHE A 185 -7.70 -5.93 5.63
C PHE A 185 -9.06 -6.06 4.94
N ARG A 186 -10.14 -6.28 5.70
CA ARG A 186 -11.52 -6.30 5.13
C ARG A 186 -11.89 -4.97 4.46
N THR A 187 -11.44 -3.86 5.04
CA THR A 187 -11.64 -2.53 4.50
C THR A 187 -10.90 -2.38 3.17
N VAL A 188 -9.62 -2.79 3.12
CA VAL A 188 -8.79 -2.73 1.91
C VAL A 188 -9.37 -3.64 0.81
N ASP A 189 -9.85 -4.84 1.16
CA ASP A 189 -10.52 -5.74 0.20
C ASP A 189 -11.80 -5.10 -0.40
N LYS A 190 -12.62 -4.44 0.42
CA LYS A 190 -13.78 -3.68 -0.10
C LYS A 190 -13.36 -2.60 -1.10
N LEU A 191 -12.26 -1.88 -0.83
CA LEU A 191 -11.74 -0.86 -1.73
C LEU A 191 -11.21 -1.46 -3.04
N ALA A 192 -10.47 -2.57 -2.98
CA ALA A 192 -10.01 -3.30 -4.16
C ALA A 192 -11.18 -3.73 -5.05
N ARG A 193 -12.21 -4.33 -4.46
CA ARG A 193 -13.45 -4.74 -5.17
C ARG A 193 -14.25 -3.58 -5.75
N SER A 194 -14.06 -2.36 -5.26
CA SER A 194 -14.65 -1.15 -5.87
C SER A 194 -13.87 -0.64 -7.10
N GLY A 195 -12.77 -1.28 -7.46
CA GLY A 195 -11.95 -0.97 -8.64
C GLY A 195 -10.79 0.00 -8.38
N ILE A 196 -10.51 0.34 -7.12
CA ILE A 196 -9.32 1.11 -6.74
C ILE A 196 -8.08 0.22 -6.91
N THR A 197 -7.04 0.74 -7.55
CA THR A 197 -5.74 0.07 -7.63
C THR A 197 -5.02 0.16 -6.29
N ILE A 198 -4.54 -0.96 -5.76
CA ILE A 198 -3.93 -1.00 -4.42
C ILE A 198 -2.49 -1.51 -4.49
N LEU A 199 -1.58 -0.80 -3.85
CA LEU A 199 -0.23 -1.30 -3.54
C LEU A 199 -0.09 -1.35 -2.02
N MET A 200 0.13 -2.54 -1.47
CA MET A 200 0.20 -2.73 -0.01
C MET A 200 1.53 -3.34 0.40
N ILE A 201 2.29 -2.59 1.17
CA ILE A 201 3.47 -3.10 1.87
C ILE A 201 2.98 -3.74 3.17
N GLU A 202 3.29 -5.00 3.39
CA GLU A 202 2.91 -5.73 4.61
C GLU A 202 3.88 -6.86 4.94
N GLN A 203 3.95 -7.18 6.24
CA GLN A 203 4.75 -8.28 6.76
C GLN A 203 3.89 -9.53 7.07
N LYS A 204 2.55 -9.39 7.08
CA LYS A 204 1.61 -10.49 7.31
C LYS A 204 1.40 -11.27 6.01
N ILE A 205 2.35 -12.15 5.72
CA ILE A 205 2.49 -12.86 4.44
C ILE A 205 1.24 -13.65 4.07
N GLU A 206 0.57 -14.29 5.03
CA GLU A 206 -0.68 -15.02 4.80
C GLU A 206 -1.78 -14.12 4.23
N LYS A 207 -1.85 -12.87 4.69
CA LYS A 207 -2.82 -11.90 4.18
C LYS A 207 -2.45 -11.43 2.79
N ILE A 208 -1.19 -11.05 2.57
CA ILE A 208 -0.69 -10.68 1.25
C ILE A 208 -0.94 -11.80 0.24
N ALA A 209 -0.66 -13.05 0.61
CA ALA A 209 -0.88 -14.21 -0.24
C ALA A 209 -2.35 -14.42 -0.62
N ALA A 210 -3.28 -14.11 0.30
CA ALA A 210 -4.71 -14.34 0.10
C ALA A 210 -5.44 -13.22 -0.68
N TYR A 211 -4.92 -11.99 -0.63
CA TYR A 211 -5.63 -10.83 -1.16
C TYR A 211 -5.01 -10.23 -2.43
N CYS A 212 -3.71 -10.44 -2.68
CA CYS A 212 -3.03 -9.78 -3.79
C CYS A 212 -3.09 -10.58 -5.08
N ASP A 213 -3.28 -9.90 -6.21
CA ASP A 213 -3.19 -10.50 -7.55
C ASP A 213 -1.75 -10.83 -7.92
N ARG A 214 -0.81 -9.93 -7.56
CA ARG A 214 0.61 -10.08 -7.81
C ARG A 214 1.42 -9.57 -6.64
N ILE A 215 2.65 -10.05 -6.52
CA ILE A 215 3.59 -9.67 -5.45
C ILE A 215 4.89 -9.17 -6.06
N LEU A 216 5.32 -8.00 -5.60
CA LEU A 216 6.63 -7.43 -5.85
C LEU A 216 7.57 -7.83 -4.69
N LEU A 217 8.53 -8.70 -4.97
CA LEU A 217 9.55 -9.12 -4.01
C LEU A 217 10.78 -8.21 -4.15
N LEU A 218 11.10 -7.50 -3.07
CA LEU A 218 12.26 -6.62 -2.98
C LEU A 218 13.32 -7.19 -2.03
N HIS A 219 14.59 -7.06 -2.42
CA HIS A 219 15.73 -7.35 -1.55
C HIS A 219 16.86 -6.35 -1.80
N LYS A 220 17.35 -5.68 -0.76
CA LYS A 220 18.46 -4.68 -0.82
C LYS A 220 18.30 -3.66 -1.95
N GLY A 221 17.11 -3.08 -2.06
CA GLY A 221 16.79 -2.08 -3.07
C GLY A 221 16.53 -2.61 -4.47
N ARG A 222 16.60 -3.91 -4.71
CA ARG A 222 16.42 -4.54 -6.02
C ARG A 222 15.11 -5.29 -6.12
N GLN A 223 14.54 -5.28 -7.30
CA GLN A 223 13.44 -6.15 -7.66
C GLN A 223 13.98 -7.57 -7.95
N ILE A 224 13.56 -8.53 -7.13
CA ILE A 224 13.93 -9.93 -7.31
C ILE A 224 12.94 -10.64 -8.22
N ALA A 225 11.65 -10.38 -8.02
CA ALA A 225 10.59 -10.97 -8.83
C ALA A 225 9.32 -10.10 -8.73
N PHE A 226 8.44 -10.24 -9.73
CA PHE A 226 7.11 -9.63 -9.76
C PHE A 226 6.15 -10.60 -10.48
N ASP A 227 5.38 -11.37 -9.73
CA ASP A 227 4.52 -12.44 -10.26
C ASP A 227 3.36 -12.74 -9.29
N THR A 228 2.56 -13.77 -9.60
CA THR A 228 1.47 -14.24 -8.73
C THR A 228 1.99 -14.73 -7.38
N PRO A 229 1.16 -14.67 -6.32
CA PRO A 229 1.54 -15.16 -4.98
C PRO A 229 2.07 -16.60 -5.01
N GLN A 230 1.43 -17.49 -5.76
CA GLN A 230 1.82 -18.89 -5.88
C GLN A 230 3.25 -19.05 -6.39
N LYS A 231 3.62 -18.33 -7.45
CA LYS A 231 4.97 -18.38 -8.02
C LYS A 231 6.01 -17.74 -7.10
N ILE A 232 5.67 -16.60 -6.48
CA ILE A 232 6.59 -15.92 -5.55
C ILE A 232 6.86 -16.81 -4.34
N PHE A 233 5.82 -17.33 -3.68
CA PHE A 233 5.99 -18.12 -2.46
C PHE A 233 6.45 -19.56 -2.70
N SER A 234 6.44 -20.02 -3.95
CA SER A 234 7.04 -21.31 -4.35
C SER A 234 8.56 -21.25 -4.55
N ARG A 235 9.18 -20.07 -4.51
CA ARG A 235 10.64 -19.93 -4.62
C ARG A 235 11.34 -20.62 -3.44
N THR A 236 12.52 -21.18 -3.71
CA THR A 236 13.33 -21.89 -2.70
C THR A 236 14.29 -20.98 -1.95
N ASP A 237 14.56 -19.79 -2.49
CA ASP A 237 15.52 -18.79 -1.96
C ASP A 237 14.87 -17.73 -1.07
N LEU A 238 13.56 -17.80 -0.78
CA LEU A 238 12.82 -16.75 -0.04
C LEU A 238 13.39 -16.49 1.37
N GLU A 239 13.79 -17.55 2.08
CA GLU A 239 14.34 -17.41 3.45
C GLU A 239 15.67 -16.67 3.43
N GLU A 240 16.49 -16.85 2.40
CA GLU A 240 17.74 -16.09 2.19
C GLU A 240 17.47 -14.63 1.86
N LEU A 241 16.30 -14.32 1.27
CA LEU A 241 15.82 -12.99 0.95
C LEU A 241 15.06 -12.33 2.12
N GLY A 242 15.00 -12.99 3.29
CA GLY A 242 14.35 -12.49 4.49
C GLY A 242 12.82 -12.54 4.46
N VAL A 243 12.24 -13.40 3.61
CA VAL A 243 10.80 -13.60 3.50
C VAL A 243 10.45 -15.06 3.75
N GLN A 244 9.51 -15.33 4.66
CA GLN A 244 9.02 -16.69 4.89
C GLN A 244 7.78 -16.97 4.02
N PRO A 245 7.69 -18.12 3.35
CA PRO A 245 6.47 -18.50 2.66
C PRO A 245 5.29 -18.68 3.63
N PRO A 246 4.03 -18.52 3.18
CA PRO A 246 2.85 -18.85 3.98
C PRO A 246 2.94 -20.24 4.59
N ALA A 247 2.38 -20.42 5.78
CA ALA A 247 2.38 -21.71 6.47
C ALA A 247 1.78 -22.80 5.58
N PHE A 248 0.73 -22.45 4.84
CA PHE A 248 0.06 -23.39 3.91
C PHE A 248 0.97 -23.82 2.76
N THR A 249 1.68 -22.90 2.15
CA THR A 249 2.67 -23.21 1.10
C THR A 249 3.77 -24.15 1.62
N ARG A 250 4.24 -23.93 2.84
CA ARG A 250 5.25 -24.79 3.49
C ARG A 250 4.72 -26.21 3.72
N ILE A 251 3.48 -26.36 4.16
CA ILE A 251 2.83 -27.66 4.34
C ILE A 251 2.68 -28.38 2.99
N CYS A 252 2.12 -27.69 1.97
CA CYS A 252 1.94 -28.28 0.63
C CYS A 252 3.26 -28.70 0.00
N ARG A 253 4.30 -27.88 0.16
CA ARG A 253 5.66 -28.23 -0.29
C ARG A 253 6.20 -29.49 0.39
N ALA A 254 6.04 -29.62 1.71
CA ALA A 254 6.49 -30.79 2.46
C ALA A 254 5.74 -32.07 2.07
N LEU A 255 4.48 -31.95 1.66
CA LEU A 255 3.64 -33.06 1.20
C LEU A 255 3.79 -33.34 -0.31
N GLY A 256 4.51 -32.52 -1.07
CA GLY A 256 4.61 -32.63 -2.52
C GLY A 256 3.31 -32.29 -3.26
N ALA A 257 2.38 -31.58 -2.61
CA ALA A 257 1.08 -31.18 -3.17
C ALA A 257 1.24 -29.88 -3.98
N ALA A 258 1.75 -29.99 -5.20
CA ALA A 258 1.89 -28.87 -6.12
C ALA A 258 0.63 -28.66 -6.97
N LEU A 259 0.42 -27.43 -7.41
CA LEU A 259 -0.57 -27.06 -8.43
C LEU A 259 -0.14 -27.59 -9.83
N PRO A 260 -1.04 -27.62 -10.83
CA PRO A 260 -0.73 -28.11 -12.17
C PRO A 260 0.44 -27.39 -12.86
N ASP A 261 0.71 -26.14 -12.52
CA ASP A 261 1.83 -25.34 -13.03
C ASP A 261 3.16 -25.54 -12.27
N GLY A 262 3.15 -26.43 -11.26
CA GLY A 262 4.32 -26.73 -10.42
C GLY A 262 4.54 -25.78 -9.25
N SER A 263 3.72 -24.72 -9.11
CA SER A 263 3.72 -23.85 -7.92
C SER A 263 2.98 -24.53 -6.76
N TYR A 264 3.06 -23.95 -5.55
CA TYR A 264 2.36 -24.47 -4.37
C TYR A 264 1.20 -23.54 -4.00
N PRO A 265 0.07 -24.11 -3.51
CA PRO A 265 -1.03 -23.32 -2.98
C PRO A 265 -0.57 -22.34 -1.89
N VAL A 266 -1.16 -21.15 -1.86
CA VAL A 266 -0.88 -20.14 -0.83
C VAL A 266 -2.01 -20.04 0.19
N THR A 267 -3.21 -20.57 -0.13
CA THR A 267 -4.37 -20.63 0.75
C THR A 267 -4.93 -22.06 0.86
N ALA A 268 -5.76 -22.28 1.89
CA ALA A 268 -6.44 -23.56 2.08
C ALA A 268 -7.45 -23.86 0.96
N GLU A 269 -8.09 -22.84 0.44
CA GLU A 269 -9.09 -22.94 -0.63
C GLU A 269 -8.45 -23.44 -1.93
N GLU A 270 -7.27 -22.93 -2.28
CA GLU A 270 -6.51 -23.38 -3.46
C GLU A 270 -6.05 -24.84 -3.36
N ALA A 271 -5.78 -25.34 -2.15
CA ALA A 271 -5.34 -26.69 -1.96
C ALA A 271 -6.49 -27.71 -1.93
N ALA A 272 -7.72 -27.26 -1.76
CA ALA A 272 -8.92 -28.10 -1.70
C ALA A 272 -9.57 -28.33 -3.09
N GLY A 273 -9.20 -27.53 -4.09
CA GLY A 273 -9.69 -27.62 -5.47
C GLY A 273 -8.77 -28.40 -6.36
#